data_728971e7e56bef477583ff1bd56cd9fe
#
_entry.id   728971e7e56bef477583ff1bd56cd9fe
#
_cell.length_a   1.000
_cell.length_b   1.000
_cell.length_c   1.000
_cell.angle_alpha   90.00
_cell.angle_beta   90.00
_cell.angle_gamma   90.00
#
_symmetry.space_group_name_H-M   'P 1'
#
loop_
_entity.id
_entity.type
_entity.pdbx_description
1 polymer ?
#
loop_
_entity_poly.entity_id
_entity_poly.type
_entity_poly.pdbx_seq_one_letter_code
_entity_poly.pdbx_strand_id
1 'polypeptide(L)'
;MRYMLFVFCICMAFAKPGSAAEDTPKPPNILFIYTDDQSYRTVGCYRDSYDFVRTPHIDQLARQGMRFDAAYIGTWCMPSRAAMLTGHHQYGVQSMRMEGQYPGSEYDPLQCPFWPSVFRSNGYVTAQIGKWHTGTDNGFGRDWDHQKVWNRPAYPANAGNYYDNQLIQIDGADGKLVSGYSTDNYTDWAIDFIDGEHRDPAKPWYLWVCFGAVHGPFTPADRHQQDYPNVNIATPQDIYPPRPGKPEWMQRIDQWEKGTDGQPVMAGNGFQARTVDTKGIHGNTLNDWVRQYHQGVIAIDEGVGRIMAALDASGQRENTLVVFTSDQGFGWGQHGFRMKLAAYDATTRSPMIVSMPGRIPKKTVCKTPVAGVDIAPTFFSFAGIELPWKMHGHDISPLLKNPKTKWDHPVLQTLTGRSYGKDTDTIPNDPEIRDLNGVPWWVSLREGNYKYIRTLVVNEPEELYDLKRDPD
;
A
#
# COMPACT_ATOMS: atom_id res chain seq x y z
N MET A 1 -4.14 -99.75 -1.69
CA MET A 1 -3.33 -98.58 -2.15
C MET A 1 -4.30 -97.37 -2.34
N ARG A 2 -4.31 -96.47 -1.37
CA ARG A 2 -5.11 -95.23 -1.44
C ARG A 2 -4.16 -94.09 -1.66
N TYR A 3 -4.26 -93.38 -2.76
CA TYR A 3 -3.49 -92.16 -3.04
C TYR A 3 -4.19 -90.96 -2.38
N MET A 4 -3.47 -90.26 -1.52
CA MET A 4 -3.91 -89.03 -0.87
C MET A 4 -3.41 -87.84 -1.71
N LEU A 5 -4.33 -87.07 -2.26
CA LEU A 5 -4.05 -85.84 -3.08
C LEU A 5 -3.92 -84.70 -2.11
N PHE A 6 -2.71 -84.05 -2.04
CA PHE A 6 -2.51 -82.80 -1.31
C PHE A 6 -2.82 -81.64 -2.27
N VAL A 7 -3.86 -80.87 -1.94
CA VAL A 7 -4.15 -79.61 -2.62
C VAL A 7 -3.40 -78.47 -1.90
N PHE A 8 -2.44 -77.86 -2.60
CA PHE A 8 -1.74 -76.66 -2.11
C PHE A 8 -2.60 -75.40 -2.47
N CYS A 9 -3.23 -74.77 -1.48
CA CYS A 9 -3.87 -73.47 -1.63
C CYS A 9 -2.80 -72.38 -1.58
N ILE A 10 -2.48 -71.73 -2.74
CA ILE A 10 -1.64 -70.53 -2.79
C ILE A 10 -2.57 -69.34 -2.51
N CYS A 11 -2.47 -68.77 -1.31
CA CYS A 11 -3.06 -67.45 -1.00
C CYS A 11 -2.25 -66.35 -1.67
N MET A 12 -2.71 -65.81 -2.81
CA MET A 12 -2.19 -64.54 -3.34
C MET A 12 -2.74 -63.42 -2.49
N ALA A 13 -1.91 -62.78 -1.67
CA ALA A 13 -2.20 -61.54 -1.00
C ALA A 13 -2.14 -60.40 -2.05
N PHE A 14 -3.32 -59.90 -2.45
CA PHE A 14 -3.39 -58.63 -3.20
C PHE A 14 -3.03 -57.49 -2.26
N ALA A 15 -1.83 -56.95 -2.38
CA ALA A 15 -1.50 -55.66 -1.78
C ALA A 15 -2.39 -54.58 -2.41
N LYS A 16 -3.25 -53.93 -1.61
CA LYS A 16 -3.95 -52.72 -2.02
C LYS A 16 -2.92 -51.65 -2.43
N PRO A 17 -3.03 -51.01 -3.61
CA PRO A 17 -2.19 -49.86 -3.91
C PRO A 17 -2.44 -48.80 -2.83
N GLY A 18 -1.37 -48.36 -2.17
CA GLY A 18 -1.42 -47.28 -1.21
C GLY A 18 -2.04 -46.05 -1.90
N SER A 19 -3.09 -45.51 -1.31
CA SER A 19 -3.64 -44.22 -1.69
C SER A 19 -2.47 -43.23 -1.61
N ALA A 20 -2.01 -42.72 -2.75
CA ALA A 20 -1.15 -41.57 -2.77
C ALA A 20 -1.91 -40.48 -2.00
N ALA A 21 -1.35 -40.03 -0.92
CA ALA A 21 -1.86 -38.84 -0.24
C ALA A 21 -1.91 -37.74 -1.33
N GLU A 22 -3.09 -37.23 -1.61
CA GLU A 22 -3.20 -36.02 -2.43
C GLU A 22 -2.30 -34.97 -1.79
N ASP A 23 -1.24 -34.57 -2.52
CA ASP A 23 -0.35 -33.49 -2.10
C ASP A 23 -1.20 -32.23 -2.04
N THR A 24 -1.79 -31.95 -0.88
CA THR A 24 -2.48 -30.70 -0.65
C THR A 24 -1.47 -29.58 -0.89
N PRO A 25 -1.73 -28.67 -1.84
CA PRO A 25 -0.77 -27.62 -2.17
C PRO A 25 -0.36 -26.88 -0.90
N LYS A 26 0.96 -26.76 -0.68
CA LYS A 26 1.48 -26.00 0.47
C LYS A 26 0.88 -24.60 0.46
N PRO A 27 0.42 -24.09 1.61
CA PRO A 27 -0.02 -22.70 1.71
C PRO A 27 1.07 -21.76 1.17
N PRO A 28 0.73 -20.77 0.33
CA PRO A 28 1.73 -19.88 -0.24
C PRO A 28 2.30 -18.94 0.81
N ASN A 29 3.54 -18.54 0.63
CA ASN A 29 4.07 -17.36 1.28
C ASN A 29 3.40 -16.10 0.70
N ILE A 30 3.35 -15.04 1.48
CA ILE A 30 2.82 -13.75 1.04
C ILE A 30 3.86 -12.67 1.32
N LEU A 31 4.36 -12.06 0.25
CA LEU A 31 5.22 -10.88 0.28
C LEU A 31 4.39 -9.67 -0.09
N PHE A 32 4.16 -8.78 0.85
CA PHE A 32 3.41 -7.55 0.65
C PHE A 32 4.34 -6.34 0.76
N ILE A 33 4.65 -5.74 -0.38
CA ILE A 33 5.49 -4.54 -0.49
C ILE A 33 4.58 -3.33 -0.58
N TYR A 34 4.70 -2.42 0.39
CA TYR A 34 3.79 -1.32 0.62
C TYR A 34 4.57 -0.01 0.77
N THR A 35 4.43 0.87 -0.19
CA THR A 35 5.10 2.18 -0.20
C THR A 35 4.21 3.26 0.42
N ASP A 36 4.77 4.44 0.64
CA ASP A 36 4.10 5.57 1.26
C ASP A 36 4.00 6.73 0.27
N ASP A 37 2.79 7.23 0.03
CA ASP A 37 2.54 8.34 -0.89
C ASP A 37 2.98 8.08 -2.34
N GLN A 38 3.06 6.85 -2.82
CA GLN A 38 3.54 6.57 -4.18
C GLN A 38 2.41 6.59 -5.21
N SER A 39 2.47 7.53 -6.13
CA SER A 39 1.57 7.60 -7.27
C SER A 39 1.88 6.52 -8.31
N TYR A 40 0.83 5.97 -8.94
CA TYR A 40 0.96 5.05 -10.08
C TYR A 40 1.76 5.65 -11.25
N ARG A 41 1.75 6.99 -11.41
CA ARG A 41 2.49 7.72 -12.46
C ARG A 41 4.01 7.61 -12.31
N THR A 42 4.50 7.13 -11.17
CA THR A 42 5.93 6.94 -10.92
C THR A 42 6.46 5.58 -11.31
N VAL A 43 5.63 4.71 -11.86
CA VAL A 43 5.99 3.35 -12.25
C VAL A 43 5.89 3.22 -13.77
N GLY A 44 7.01 2.89 -14.43
CA GLY A 44 7.16 2.94 -15.88
C GLY A 44 6.20 2.04 -16.67
N CYS A 45 5.71 0.96 -16.06
CA CYS A 45 4.73 0.08 -16.74
C CYS A 45 3.33 0.70 -16.84
N TYR A 46 3.02 1.81 -16.16
CA TYR A 46 1.74 2.51 -16.31
C TYR A 46 1.76 3.46 -17.49
N ARG A 47 0.64 3.51 -18.22
CA ARG A 47 0.52 4.29 -19.45
C ARG A 47 0.70 5.80 -19.22
N ASP A 48 0.27 6.27 -18.04
CA ASP A 48 0.26 7.69 -17.68
C ASP A 48 1.53 8.09 -16.90
N SER A 49 2.56 7.21 -16.84
CA SER A 49 3.86 7.58 -16.29
C SER A 49 4.57 8.59 -17.17
N TYR A 50 5.43 9.41 -16.56
CA TYR A 50 6.24 10.34 -17.33
C TYR A 50 7.32 9.61 -18.12
N ASP A 51 7.69 10.13 -19.30
CA ASP A 51 8.65 9.51 -20.21
C ASP A 51 10.04 9.28 -19.62
N PHE A 52 10.42 10.08 -18.62
CA PHE A 52 11.71 9.93 -17.94
C PHE A 52 11.72 8.84 -16.86
N VAL A 53 10.58 8.33 -16.43
CA VAL A 53 10.47 7.36 -15.32
C VAL A 53 11.19 6.05 -15.65
N ARG A 54 12.00 5.59 -14.68
CA ARG A 54 12.75 4.35 -14.78
C ARG A 54 12.53 3.51 -13.53
N THR A 55 11.74 2.45 -13.65
CA THR A 55 11.45 1.47 -12.60
C THR A 55 11.58 0.04 -13.14
N PRO A 56 12.78 -0.36 -13.61
CA PRO A 56 12.96 -1.60 -14.35
C PRO A 56 12.57 -2.86 -13.55
N HIS A 57 12.75 -2.86 -12.23
CA HIS A 57 12.46 -3.98 -11.35
C HIS A 57 10.97 -4.11 -11.04
N ILE A 58 10.30 -3.00 -10.73
CA ILE A 58 8.84 -2.97 -10.55
C ILE A 58 8.15 -3.31 -11.88
N ASP A 59 8.66 -2.79 -13.00
CA ASP A 59 8.15 -3.13 -14.34
C ASP A 59 8.37 -4.61 -14.67
N GLN A 60 9.47 -5.22 -14.20
CA GLN A 60 9.71 -6.65 -14.35
C GLN A 60 8.70 -7.47 -13.53
N LEU A 61 8.38 -7.04 -12.29
CA LEU A 61 7.33 -7.68 -11.51
C LEU A 61 5.97 -7.63 -12.23
N ALA A 62 5.63 -6.49 -12.86
CA ALA A 62 4.42 -6.36 -13.67
C ALA A 62 4.44 -7.30 -14.92
N ARG A 63 5.60 -7.46 -15.55
CA ARG A 63 5.76 -8.42 -16.66
C ARG A 63 5.59 -9.87 -16.20
N GLN A 64 5.91 -10.18 -14.94
CA GLN A 64 5.78 -11.51 -14.36
C GLN A 64 4.40 -11.79 -13.76
N GLY A 65 3.50 -10.81 -13.74
CA GLY A 65 2.19 -10.90 -13.12
C GLY A 65 1.13 -10.05 -13.81
N MET A 66 0.24 -9.51 -12.97
CA MET A 66 -0.88 -8.66 -13.35
C MET A 66 -0.74 -7.28 -12.73
N ARG A 67 -0.89 -6.23 -13.53
CA ARG A 67 -1.00 -4.84 -13.11
C ARG A 67 -2.47 -4.42 -13.08
N PHE A 68 -2.87 -3.71 -12.05
CA PHE A 68 -4.19 -3.07 -11.97
C PHE A 68 -4.11 -1.61 -12.42
N ASP A 69 -4.93 -1.23 -13.41
CA ASP A 69 -4.99 0.15 -13.89
C ASP A 69 -5.81 1.06 -12.94
N ALA A 70 -6.65 0.49 -12.09
CA ALA A 70 -7.57 1.23 -11.22
C ALA A 70 -7.58 0.65 -9.80
N ALA A 71 -6.51 0.89 -9.03
CA ALA A 71 -6.41 0.49 -7.63
C ALA A 71 -6.54 1.72 -6.72
N TYR A 72 -7.50 1.67 -5.80
CA TYR A 72 -7.83 2.72 -4.85
C TYR A 72 -7.59 2.22 -3.43
N ILE A 73 -6.35 2.28 -2.99
CA ILE A 73 -5.92 1.60 -1.75
C ILE A 73 -6.40 2.37 -0.52
N GLY A 74 -6.22 3.67 -0.50
CA GLY A 74 -6.68 4.51 0.60
C GLY A 74 -6.65 5.99 0.26
N THR A 75 -6.80 6.82 1.28
CA THR A 75 -6.87 8.28 1.13
C THR A 75 -5.73 9.01 1.82
N TRP A 76 -5.18 8.43 2.88
CA TRP A 76 -3.96 8.87 3.55
C TRP A 76 -3.44 7.79 4.51
N CYS A 77 -2.19 7.89 4.94
CA CYS A 77 -1.38 6.81 5.51
C CYS A 77 -2.06 6.01 6.63
N MET A 78 -2.49 6.66 7.72
CA MET A 78 -2.99 5.96 8.91
C MET A 78 -4.29 5.21 8.64
N PRO A 79 -5.36 5.84 8.08
CA PRO A 79 -6.58 5.12 7.75
C PRO A 79 -6.37 4.02 6.71
N SER A 80 -5.52 4.25 5.71
CA SER A 80 -5.22 3.23 4.69
C SER A 80 -4.60 1.98 5.32
N ARG A 81 -3.66 2.16 6.24
CA ARG A 81 -3.00 1.06 6.97
C ARG A 81 -3.96 0.36 7.92
N ALA A 82 -4.77 1.11 8.67
CA ALA A 82 -5.80 0.56 9.54
C ALA A 82 -6.87 -0.22 8.75
N ALA A 83 -7.33 0.31 7.63
CA ALA A 83 -8.27 -0.36 6.74
C ALA A 83 -7.70 -1.67 6.20
N MET A 84 -6.44 -1.67 5.79
CA MET A 84 -5.74 -2.85 5.31
C MET A 84 -5.59 -3.92 6.40
N LEU A 85 -5.26 -3.53 7.65
CA LEU A 85 -5.07 -4.45 8.77
C LEU A 85 -6.38 -5.02 9.36
N THR A 86 -7.51 -4.38 9.11
CA THR A 86 -8.82 -4.79 9.66
C THR A 86 -9.77 -5.35 8.59
N GLY A 87 -9.53 -5.04 7.31
CA GLY A 87 -10.48 -5.30 6.22
C GLY A 87 -11.70 -4.37 6.24
N HIS A 88 -11.67 -3.29 7.03
CA HIS A 88 -12.76 -2.31 7.14
C HIS A 88 -12.35 -0.96 6.56
N HIS A 89 -13.26 -0.27 5.90
CA HIS A 89 -13.10 1.15 5.62
C HIS A 89 -12.97 1.96 6.92
N GLN A 90 -12.38 3.14 6.87
CA GLN A 90 -12.11 3.99 8.03
C GLN A 90 -13.33 4.12 8.97
N TYR A 91 -14.53 4.31 8.44
CA TYR A 91 -15.77 4.39 9.22
C TYR A 91 -16.15 3.09 9.94
N GLY A 92 -15.63 1.95 9.52
CA GLY A 92 -15.85 0.65 10.17
C GLY A 92 -14.76 0.25 11.18
N VAL A 93 -13.66 0.99 11.25
CA VAL A 93 -12.56 0.69 12.16
C VAL A 93 -12.89 1.22 13.55
N GLN A 94 -13.35 0.35 14.44
CA GLN A 94 -13.75 0.73 15.80
C GLN A 94 -12.57 0.81 16.78
N SER A 95 -11.46 0.13 16.48
CA SER A 95 -10.30 -0.04 17.37
C SER A 95 -9.31 1.14 17.34
N MET A 96 -9.41 2.03 16.36
CA MET A 96 -8.47 3.13 16.21
C MET A 96 -9.05 4.45 16.71
N ARG A 97 -8.16 5.26 17.33
CA ARG A 97 -8.42 6.67 17.67
C ARG A 97 -7.16 7.48 17.38
N MET A 98 -7.35 8.65 16.80
CA MET A 98 -6.29 9.65 16.71
C MET A 98 -6.46 10.62 17.87
N GLU A 99 -5.54 10.53 18.81
CA GLU A 99 -5.57 11.33 20.04
C GLU A 99 -4.32 12.19 20.15
N GLY A 100 -4.49 13.37 20.71
CA GLY A 100 -3.39 14.29 20.96
C GLY A 100 -2.76 14.86 19.68
N GLN A 101 -1.48 15.22 19.81
CA GLN A 101 -0.73 15.81 18.70
C GLN A 101 -0.34 14.71 17.70
N TYR A 102 -0.56 14.97 16.39
CA TYR A 102 -0.11 14.07 15.34
C TYR A 102 1.39 13.72 15.49
N PRO A 103 1.81 12.46 15.35
CA PRO A 103 1.06 11.30 14.88
C PRO A 103 0.39 10.46 15.99
N GLY A 104 0.02 11.06 17.10
CA GLY A 104 -0.61 10.35 18.22
C GLY A 104 -1.81 9.51 17.77
N SER A 105 -1.84 8.27 18.19
CA SER A 105 -2.95 7.35 17.94
C SER A 105 -2.92 6.19 18.92
N GLU A 106 -4.09 5.67 19.22
CA GLU A 106 -4.30 4.50 20.07
C GLU A 106 -4.99 3.39 19.28
N TYR A 107 -4.69 2.16 19.66
CA TYR A 107 -5.27 0.96 19.08
C TYR A 107 -5.79 0.03 20.18
N ASP A 108 -7.06 -0.36 20.09
CA ASP A 108 -7.70 -1.31 20.99
C ASP A 108 -8.04 -2.63 20.25
N PRO A 109 -7.21 -3.69 20.40
CA PRO A 109 -7.42 -4.96 19.73
C PRO A 109 -8.69 -5.70 20.15
N LEU A 110 -9.29 -5.35 21.30
CA LEU A 110 -10.52 -5.98 21.77
C LEU A 110 -11.75 -5.52 20.99
N GLN A 111 -11.72 -4.30 20.44
CA GLN A 111 -12.82 -3.78 19.64
C GLN A 111 -12.74 -4.20 18.16
N CYS A 112 -11.55 -4.26 17.61
CA CYS A 112 -11.35 -4.67 16.22
C CYS A 112 -9.89 -5.16 16.07
N PRO A 113 -9.63 -6.47 16.13
CA PRO A 113 -8.27 -6.99 16.01
C PRO A 113 -7.69 -6.79 14.61
N PHE A 114 -6.36 -6.80 14.53
CA PHE A 114 -5.65 -6.87 13.25
C PHE A 114 -5.56 -8.32 12.78
N TRP A 115 -5.86 -8.55 11.50
CA TRP A 115 -5.97 -9.91 10.96
C TRP A 115 -4.64 -10.69 10.89
N PRO A 116 -3.42 -10.12 10.90
CA PRO A 116 -2.20 -10.94 10.92
C PRO A 116 -2.13 -11.92 12.10
N SER A 117 -2.76 -11.60 13.25
CA SER A 117 -2.91 -12.53 14.38
C SER A 117 -3.59 -13.85 13.98
N VAL A 118 -4.52 -13.79 13.02
CA VAL A 118 -5.23 -14.97 12.51
C VAL A 118 -4.31 -15.83 11.64
N PHE A 119 -3.49 -15.20 10.80
CA PHE A 119 -2.47 -15.93 10.02
C PHE A 119 -1.48 -16.62 10.95
N ARG A 120 -1.01 -15.93 11.99
CA ARG A 120 -0.14 -16.49 13.00
C ARG A 120 -0.76 -17.70 13.70
N SER A 121 -2.02 -17.62 14.10
CA SER A 121 -2.73 -18.75 14.74
C SER A 121 -3.00 -19.91 13.78
N ASN A 122 -2.95 -19.68 12.47
CA ASN A 122 -3.08 -20.68 11.41
C ASN A 122 -1.71 -21.17 10.88
N GLY A 123 -0.64 -20.98 11.63
CA GLY A 123 0.67 -21.59 11.37
C GLY A 123 1.58 -20.79 10.44
N TYR A 124 1.21 -19.58 10.02
CA TYR A 124 2.12 -18.67 9.35
C TYR A 124 3.11 -18.07 10.33
N VAL A 125 4.34 -17.83 9.88
CA VAL A 125 5.24 -16.88 10.54
C VAL A 125 4.92 -15.48 9.98
N THR A 126 4.60 -14.54 10.86
CA THR A 126 4.20 -13.20 10.47
C THR A 126 5.29 -12.19 10.78
N ALA A 127 5.62 -11.33 9.81
CA ALA A 127 6.62 -10.29 9.99
C ALA A 127 6.20 -8.94 9.42
N GLN A 128 6.61 -7.86 10.10
CA GLN A 128 6.41 -6.50 9.64
C GLN A 128 7.72 -5.71 9.73
N ILE A 129 8.11 -5.08 8.62
CA ILE A 129 9.34 -4.32 8.50
C ILE A 129 9.01 -2.90 8.01
N GLY A 130 9.58 -1.90 8.67
CA GLY A 130 9.51 -0.51 8.25
C GLY A 130 8.46 0.33 8.97
N LYS A 131 7.78 1.22 8.25
CA LYS A 131 6.88 2.21 8.85
C LYS A 131 5.69 1.58 9.56
N TRP A 132 5.54 1.85 10.86
CA TRP A 132 4.34 1.62 11.64
C TRP A 132 3.65 2.95 11.96
N HIS A 133 2.34 3.02 11.73
CA HIS A 133 1.58 4.25 11.84
C HIS A 133 0.13 4.01 12.34
N THR A 134 -0.12 2.90 13.03
CA THR A 134 -1.47 2.45 13.43
C THR A 134 -1.55 2.18 14.92
N GLY A 135 -1.28 3.21 15.73
CA GLY A 135 -1.27 3.12 17.19
C GLY A 135 0.12 2.95 17.79
N THR A 136 0.25 3.24 19.09
CA THR A 136 1.48 3.06 19.86
C THR A 136 1.81 1.58 20.05
N ASP A 137 0.79 0.73 20.19
CA ASP A 137 0.89 -0.73 20.20
C ASP A 137 1.19 -1.24 18.78
N ASN A 138 2.38 -1.81 18.59
CA ASN A 138 2.80 -2.37 17.29
C ASN A 138 2.38 -3.83 17.09
N GLY A 139 1.78 -4.49 18.09
CA GLY A 139 1.25 -5.85 17.98
C GLY A 139 2.30 -6.97 18.03
N PHE A 140 3.54 -6.70 18.44
CA PHE A 140 4.53 -7.77 18.61
C PHE A 140 4.06 -8.84 19.60
N GLY A 141 4.27 -10.12 19.26
CA GLY A 141 3.83 -11.27 20.06
C GLY A 141 2.33 -11.59 19.94
N ARG A 142 1.50 -10.67 19.45
CA ARG A 142 0.06 -10.87 19.16
C ARG A 142 -0.19 -11.05 17.66
N ASP A 143 0.23 -10.06 16.87
CA ASP A 143 -0.01 -10.01 15.42
C ASP A 143 1.22 -10.45 14.62
N TRP A 144 2.41 -10.25 15.19
CA TRP A 144 3.70 -10.42 14.53
C TRP A 144 4.64 -11.30 15.36
N ASP A 145 5.30 -12.26 14.69
CA ASP A 145 6.37 -13.08 15.26
C ASP A 145 7.72 -12.36 15.18
N HIS A 146 7.92 -11.53 14.14
CA HIS A 146 9.13 -10.73 13.94
C HIS A 146 8.80 -9.32 13.48
N GLN A 147 9.48 -8.32 14.04
CA GLN A 147 9.33 -6.92 13.67
C GLN A 147 10.65 -6.16 13.71
N LYS A 148 10.85 -5.31 12.68
CA LYS A 148 11.83 -4.21 12.70
C LYS A 148 11.10 -2.94 12.26
N VAL A 149 10.53 -2.19 13.20
CA VAL A 149 9.54 -1.16 12.89
C VAL A 149 9.93 0.23 13.35
N TRP A 150 9.72 1.20 12.46
CA TRP A 150 9.71 2.62 12.79
C TRP A 150 8.31 3.01 13.29
N ASN A 151 8.14 2.96 14.62
CA ASN A 151 6.87 3.24 15.28
C ASN A 151 6.69 4.73 15.53
N ARG A 152 6.09 5.41 14.56
CA ARG A 152 5.88 6.87 14.60
C ARG A 152 5.01 7.35 15.76
N PRO A 153 3.86 6.70 16.08
CA PRO A 153 3.06 7.05 17.24
C PRO A 153 3.79 6.93 18.58
N ALA A 154 4.62 5.90 18.75
CA ALA A 154 5.36 5.68 20.00
C ALA A 154 6.53 6.67 20.17
N TYR A 155 7.10 7.18 19.06
CA TYR A 155 8.24 8.10 19.07
C TYR A 155 7.95 9.37 18.26
N PRO A 156 7.04 10.27 18.74
CA PRO A 156 6.62 11.46 17.98
C PRO A 156 7.78 12.38 17.60
N ALA A 157 8.81 12.51 18.44
CA ALA A 157 9.98 13.34 18.18
C ALA A 157 10.83 12.82 17.00
N ASN A 158 10.76 11.51 16.69
CA ASN A 158 11.44 10.87 15.57
C ASN A 158 10.50 10.65 14.36
N ALA A 159 9.25 11.00 14.48
CA ALA A 159 8.23 10.69 13.47
C ALA A 159 8.41 11.41 12.11
N GLY A 160 9.29 12.41 12.05
CA GLY A 160 9.69 13.09 10.82
C GLY A 160 10.87 12.47 10.06
N ASN A 161 11.57 11.52 10.68
CA ASN A 161 12.80 10.93 10.15
C ASN A 161 12.52 9.82 9.13
N TYR A 162 11.94 10.19 7.99
CA TYR A 162 11.51 9.21 6.96
C TYR A 162 12.66 8.46 6.29
N TYR A 163 13.85 9.05 6.22
CA TYR A 163 14.92 8.55 5.36
C TYR A 163 16.17 8.13 6.10
N ASP A 164 16.47 8.75 7.24
CA ASP A 164 17.68 8.49 8.01
C ASP A 164 17.41 8.56 9.51
N ASN A 165 18.30 7.94 10.32
CA ASN A 165 18.31 8.09 11.78
C ASN A 165 16.97 7.79 12.46
N GLN A 166 16.40 6.65 12.14
CA GLN A 166 15.12 6.22 12.69
C GLN A 166 15.27 5.50 14.02
N LEU A 167 14.33 5.73 14.94
CA LEU A 167 14.16 4.92 16.14
C LEU A 167 13.38 3.65 15.75
N ILE A 168 14.08 2.54 15.68
CA ILE A 168 13.54 1.24 15.27
C ILE A 168 13.30 0.36 16.49
N GLN A 169 12.08 -0.11 16.66
CA GLN A 169 11.73 -1.18 17.58
C GLN A 169 12.00 -2.53 16.89
N ILE A 170 12.69 -3.42 17.60
CA ILE A 170 12.97 -4.78 17.13
C ILE A 170 12.32 -5.75 18.10
N ASP A 171 11.40 -6.57 17.62
CA ASP A 171 10.74 -7.63 18.38
C ASP A 171 10.22 -7.16 19.76
N GLY A 172 9.48 -6.07 19.76
CA GLY A 172 8.87 -5.50 20.95
C GLY A 172 9.83 -4.75 21.88
N ALA A 173 11.13 -4.71 21.59
CA ALA A 173 12.09 -3.94 22.38
C ALA A 173 11.91 -2.43 22.17
N ASP A 174 12.45 -1.63 23.09
CA ASP A 174 12.49 -0.18 22.96
C ASP A 174 13.24 0.26 21.71
N GLY A 175 12.81 1.40 21.15
CA GLY A 175 13.40 1.94 19.93
C GLY A 175 14.86 2.29 20.09
N LYS A 176 15.69 1.78 19.17
CA LYS A 176 17.10 2.11 19.05
C LYS A 176 17.34 2.92 17.79
N LEU A 177 18.24 3.91 17.88
CA LEU A 177 18.63 4.70 16.71
C LEU A 177 19.36 3.81 15.72
N VAL A 178 18.85 3.75 14.50
CA VAL A 178 19.48 3.05 13.37
C VAL A 178 19.85 4.08 12.32
N SER A 179 21.12 4.11 11.94
CA SER A 179 21.65 4.96 10.88
C SER A 179 21.48 4.33 9.51
N GLY A 180 21.71 5.11 8.47
CA GLY A 180 21.64 4.67 7.07
C GLY A 180 20.28 4.99 6.44
N TYR A 181 20.25 4.86 5.11
CA TYR A 181 19.06 5.17 4.33
C TYR A 181 17.95 4.13 4.58
N SER A 182 16.80 4.59 5.05
CA SER A 182 15.74 3.70 5.55
C SER A 182 15.25 2.69 4.52
N THR A 183 15.16 3.09 3.25
CA THR A 183 14.75 2.18 2.17
C THR A 183 15.74 1.03 2.00
N ASP A 184 17.04 1.29 2.14
CA ASP A 184 18.08 0.27 2.08
C ASP A 184 17.99 -0.65 3.30
N ASN A 185 17.88 -0.08 4.51
CA ASN A 185 17.74 -0.84 5.76
C ASN A 185 16.54 -1.80 5.70
N TYR A 186 15.37 -1.31 5.22
CA TYR A 186 14.16 -2.14 5.14
C TYR A 186 14.30 -3.24 4.08
N THR A 187 15.00 -2.95 2.99
CA THR A 187 15.32 -3.93 1.95
C THR A 187 16.22 -5.04 2.50
N ASP A 188 17.28 -4.68 3.22
CA ASP A 188 18.21 -5.65 3.83
C ASP A 188 17.48 -6.55 4.84
N TRP A 189 16.68 -5.97 5.73
CA TRP A 189 15.92 -6.75 6.72
C TRP A 189 14.84 -7.64 6.09
N ALA A 190 14.25 -7.23 4.97
CA ALA A 190 13.32 -8.08 4.23
C ALA A 190 14.06 -9.29 3.60
N ILE A 191 15.26 -9.08 3.10
CA ILE A 191 16.12 -10.13 2.55
C ILE A 191 16.53 -11.11 3.65
N ASP A 192 17.01 -10.62 4.80
CA ASP A 192 17.37 -11.46 5.97
C ASP A 192 16.22 -12.40 6.34
N PHE A 193 14.99 -11.85 6.40
CA PHE A 193 13.80 -12.66 6.70
C PHE A 193 13.49 -13.69 5.61
N ILE A 194 13.59 -13.33 4.34
CA ILE A 194 13.37 -14.26 3.19
C ILE A 194 14.40 -15.37 3.21
N ASP A 195 15.66 -15.07 3.53
CA ASP A 195 16.76 -16.05 3.61
C ASP A 195 16.66 -16.98 4.83
N GLY A 196 15.71 -16.73 5.72
CA GLY A 196 15.36 -17.64 6.81
C GLY A 196 15.73 -17.13 8.20
N GLU A 197 16.27 -15.93 8.33
CA GLU A 197 16.50 -15.34 9.65
C GLU A 197 15.18 -15.06 10.36
N HIS A 198 15.14 -15.29 11.66
CA HIS A 198 13.98 -15.02 12.54
C HIS A 198 12.68 -15.78 12.18
N ARG A 199 12.76 -16.89 11.43
CA ARG A 199 11.59 -17.71 11.11
C ARG A 199 11.90 -19.20 11.01
N ASP A 200 10.87 -20.02 11.18
CA ASP A 200 10.91 -21.45 10.88
C ASP A 200 10.80 -21.66 9.35
N PRO A 201 11.81 -22.21 8.67
CA PRO A 201 11.80 -22.38 7.22
C PRO A 201 10.75 -23.41 6.73
N ALA A 202 10.22 -24.24 7.63
CA ALA A 202 9.19 -25.24 7.29
C ALA A 202 7.78 -24.63 7.22
N LYS A 203 7.58 -23.44 7.79
CA LYS A 203 6.27 -22.77 7.83
C LYS A 203 6.11 -21.79 6.68
N PRO A 204 4.87 -21.59 6.18
CA PRO A 204 4.57 -20.47 5.31
C PRO A 204 4.72 -19.17 6.09
N TRP A 205 4.97 -18.07 5.38
CA TRP A 205 5.15 -16.77 6.01
C TRP A 205 4.37 -15.67 5.32
N TYR A 206 4.03 -14.65 6.12
CA TYR A 206 3.51 -13.36 5.68
C TYR A 206 4.50 -12.26 6.08
N LEU A 207 5.06 -11.57 5.09
CA LEU A 207 5.96 -10.45 5.29
C LEU A 207 5.35 -9.16 4.72
N TRP A 208 5.14 -8.18 5.58
CA TRP A 208 4.70 -6.84 5.22
C TRP A 208 5.87 -5.86 5.27
N VAL A 209 6.39 -5.46 4.10
CA VAL A 209 7.46 -4.47 3.96
C VAL A 209 6.85 -3.10 3.74
N CYS A 210 6.99 -2.21 4.70
CA CYS A 210 6.38 -0.89 4.73
C CYS A 210 7.44 0.20 4.52
N PHE A 211 7.75 0.53 3.27
CA PHE A 211 8.66 1.63 3.00
C PHE A 211 8.09 2.97 3.50
N GLY A 212 8.93 3.82 4.09
CA GLY A 212 8.59 5.22 4.41
C GLY A 212 8.71 6.12 3.18
N ALA A 213 9.50 5.70 2.19
CA ALA A 213 9.57 6.35 0.89
C ALA A 213 8.29 6.04 0.07
N VAL A 214 7.79 6.96 -0.73
CA VAL A 214 8.39 8.23 -1.13
C VAL A 214 7.68 9.44 -0.46
N HIS A 215 7.31 9.33 0.81
CA HIS A 215 6.70 10.42 1.58
C HIS A 215 7.65 11.64 1.67
N GLY A 216 7.10 12.85 1.73
CA GLY A 216 7.91 14.04 2.02
C GLY A 216 8.77 13.88 3.29
N PRO A 217 9.98 14.45 3.32
CA PRO A 217 10.53 15.53 2.49
C PRO A 217 11.17 15.10 1.15
N PHE A 218 11.00 13.88 0.66
CA PHE A 218 11.53 13.37 -0.61
C PHE A 218 13.07 13.35 -0.68
N THR A 219 13.72 13.02 0.42
CA THR A 219 15.18 12.94 0.46
C THR A 219 15.66 11.73 -0.36
N PRO A 220 16.33 11.91 -1.50
CA PRO A 220 16.84 10.80 -2.28
C PRO A 220 18.05 10.16 -1.59
N ALA A 221 18.32 8.90 -1.88
CA ALA A 221 19.59 8.30 -1.52
C ALA A 221 20.74 9.08 -2.19
N ASP A 222 21.92 9.17 -1.53
CA ASP A 222 23.06 9.96 -2.03
C ASP A 222 23.44 9.57 -3.45
N ARG A 223 23.35 8.27 -3.80
CA ARG A 223 23.61 7.74 -5.15
C ARG A 223 22.63 8.21 -6.23
N HIS A 224 21.45 8.73 -5.83
CA HIS A 224 20.37 9.15 -6.74
C HIS A 224 20.16 10.66 -6.83
N GLN A 225 20.93 11.46 -6.10
CA GLN A 225 20.79 12.93 -6.07
C GLN A 225 20.99 13.60 -7.44
N GLN A 226 21.72 12.96 -8.34
CA GLN A 226 22.02 13.49 -9.69
C GLN A 226 21.14 12.85 -10.78
N ASP A 227 20.22 11.93 -10.42
CA ASP A 227 19.30 11.34 -11.39
C ASP A 227 18.26 12.37 -11.85
N TYR A 228 17.76 12.19 -13.06
CA TYR A 228 16.74 13.06 -13.67
C TYR A 228 17.11 14.57 -13.70
N PRO A 229 18.29 14.96 -14.18
CA PRO A 229 18.74 16.36 -14.08
C PRO A 229 17.88 17.35 -14.89
N ASN A 230 17.16 16.86 -15.91
CA ASN A 230 16.41 17.67 -16.87
C ASN A 230 14.91 17.39 -16.82
N VAL A 231 14.32 17.18 -15.62
CA VAL A 231 12.87 17.01 -15.50
C VAL A 231 12.15 18.27 -15.95
N ASN A 232 11.27 18.10 -16.91
CA ASN A 232 10.36 19.13 -17.36
C ASN A 232 9.00 18.50 -17.64
N ILE A 233 8.01 18.79 -16.81
CA ILE A 233 6.66 18.28 -16.97
C ILE A 233 5.70 19.37 -17.40
N ALA A 234 4.66 19.00 -18.13
CA ALA A 234 3.59 19.92 -18.46
C ALA A 234 2.90 20.40 -17.17
N THR A 235 2.71 21.71 -17.05
CA THR A 235 1.93 22.30 -15.96
C THR A 235 0.49 21.81 -16.05
N PRO A 236 -0.08 21.20 -14.98
CA PRO A 236 -1.49 20.86 -14.97
C PRO A 236 -2.38 22.08 -15.24
N GLN A 237 -3.40 21.91 -16.08
CA GLN A 237 -4.23 23.03 -16.54
C GLN A 237 -4.96 23.75 -15.41
N ASP A 238 -5.34 23.03 -14.39
CA ASP A 238 -6.12 23.50 -13.23
C ASP A 238 -5.27 23.65 -11.95
N ILE A 239 -3.95 23.79 -12.11
CA ILE A 239 -3.03 23.99 -10.99
C ILE A 239 -3.35 25.25 -10.18
N TYR A 240 -3.83 26.30 -10.85
CA TYR A 240 -4.26 27.56 -10.24
C TYR A 240 -5.79 27.72 -10.27
N PRO A 241 -6.38 28.42 -9.29
CA PRO A 241 -7.77 28.83 -9.41
C PRO A 241 -7.92 29.90 -10.52
N PRO A 242 -9.15 30.11 -11.07
CA PRO A 242 -10.38 29.38 -10.76
C PRO A 242 -10.41 28.00 -11.41
N ARG A 243 -11.18 27.09 -10.81
CA ARG A 243 -11.44 25.74 -11.31
C ARG A 243 -12.92 25.57 -11.62
N PRO A 244 -13.34 25.95 -12.82
CA PRO A 244 -14.77 25.97 -13.19
C PRO A 244 -15.41 24.59 -13.01
N GLY A 245 -16.60 24.55 -12.43
CA GLY A 245 -17.37 23.32 -12.21
C GLY A 245 -16.94 22.50 -11.00
N LYS A 246 -15.86 22.87 -10.31
CA LYS A 246 -15.43 22.21 -9.07
C LYS A 246 -16.13 22.87 -7.85
N PRO A 247 -16.25 22.13 -6.73
CA PRO A 247 -16.77 22.65 -5.47
C PRO A 247 -16.09 23.94 -5.00
N GLU A 248 -16.80 24.73 -4.19
CA GLU A 248 -16.28 26.02 -3.70
C GLU A 248 -15.02 25.86 -2.85
N TRP A 249 -14.92 24.80 -2.05
CA TRP A 249 -13.70 24.53 -1.26
C TRP A 249 -12.46 24.36 -2.15
N MET A 250 -12.62 23.82 -3.38
CA MET A 250 -11.54 23.66 -4.35
C MET A 250 -10.98 24.98 -4.86
N GLN A 251 -11.80 26.06 -4.88
CA GLN A 251 -11.33 27.39 -5.28
C GLN A 251 -10.36 27.98 -4.25
N ARG A 252 -10.40 27.51 -3.00
CA ARG A 252 -9.52 27.94 -1.91
C ARG A 252 -8.20 27.15 -1.84
N ILE A 253 -8.04 26.11 -2.66
CA ILE A 253 -6.77 25.37 -2.77
C ILE A 253 -5.77 26.22 -3.54
N ASP A 254 -4.85 26.81 -2.80
CA ASP A 254 -3.83 27.75 -3.30
C ASP A 254 -2.44 27.28 -2.84
N GLN A 255 -2.00 26.14 -3.37
CA GLN A 255 -0.72 25.52 -2.99
C GLN A 255 0.40 25.82 -4.00
N TRP A 256 0.06 26.49 -5.10
CA TRP A 256 0.98 26.86 -6.16
C TRP A 256 0.79 28.29 -6.62
N GLU A 257 1.90 28.99 -6.91
CA GLU A 257 1.95 30.33 -7.46
C GLU A 257 2.70 30.35 -8.82
N LYS A 258 2.47 31.37 -9.61
CA LYS A 258 3.25 31.58 -10.85
C LYS A 258 4.60 32.18 -10.48
N GLY A 259 5.69 31.44 -10.75
CA GLY A 259 7.05 31.96 -10.65
C GLY A 259 7.36 33.02 -11.70
N THR A 260 8.48 33.71 -11.52
CA THR A 260 8.94 34.80 -12.41
C THR A 260 9.25 34.35 -13.83
N ASP A 261 9.60 33.08 -13.98
CA ASP A 261 9.86 32.42 -15.27
C ASP A 261 8.62 31.69 -15.86
N GLY A 262 7.46 31.83 -15.20
CA GLY A 262 6.21 31.19 -15.57
C GLY A 262 6.05 29.73 -15.08
N GLN A 263 7.07 29.15 -14.45
CA GLN A 263 6.98 27.84 -13.83
C GLN A 263 6.11 27.91 -12.56
N PRO A 264 5.31 26.87 -12.26
CA PRO A 264 4.66 26.78 -10.96
C PRO A 264 5.68 26.66 -9.83
N VAL A 265 5.55 27.49 -8.80
CA VAL A 265 6.33 27.44 -7.58
C VAL A 265 5.43 27.17 -6.39
N MET A 266 5.95 26.55 -5.37
CA MET A 266 5.17 26.25 -4.15
C MET A 266 4.80 27.54 -3.44
N ALA A 267 3.50 27.71 -3.14
CA ALA A 267 3.00 28.85 -2.38
C ALA A 267 3.45 28.78 -0.91
N GLY A 268 3.77 29.93 -0.35
CA GLY A 268 4.13 30.09 1.06
C GLY A 268 5.42 29.37 1.47
N ASN A 269 5.66 29.27 2.78
CA ASN A 269 6.86 28.64 3.34
C ASN A 269 6.90 27.12 3.24
N GLY A 270 6.08 26.50 2.44
CA GLY A 270 6.05 25.10 2.06
C GLY A 270 6.62 24.09 3.06
N PHE A 271 6.92 22.91 2.57
CA PHE A 271 7.58 21.82 3.31
C PHE A 271 9.03 22.19 3.73
N GLN A 272 9.65 23.14 3.06
CA GLN A 272 11.04 23.56 3.33
C GLN A 272 11.25 24.08 4.76
N ALA A 273 10.23 24.70 5.37
CA ALA A 273 10.33 25.24 6.73
C ALA A 273 10.37 24.17 7.84
N ARG A 274 10.13 22.90 7.51
CA ARG A 274 10.08 21.80 8.50
C ARG A 274 11.27 20.85 8.43
N THR A 275 12.15 21.00 7.46
CA THR A 275 13.31 20.12 7.33
C THR A 275 14.48 20.68 8.10
N VAL A 276 14.74 20.11 9.26
CA VAL A 276 16.02 20.24 9.98
C VAL A 276 17.15 19.53 9.19
N ASP A 277 16.78 18.73 8.21
CA ASP A 277 17.68 17.98 7.36
C ASP A 277 18.07 18.84 6.14
N THR A 278 19.38 19.08 6.00
CA THR A 278 19.97 19.78 4.85
C THR A 278 19.81 19.05 3.52
N LYS A 279 19.32 17.80 3.55
CA LYS A 279 19.01 16.95 2.39
C LYS A 279 17.58 17.11 1.86
N GLY A 280 16.79 18.02 2.42
CA GLY A 280 15.41 18.26 1.99
C GLY A 280 15.27 18.73 0.54
N ILE A 281 14.04 19.12 0.15
CA ILE A 281 13.73 19.53 -1.22
C ILE A 281 14.64 20.72 -1.64
N HIS A 282 15.41 20.52 -2.69
CA HIS A 282 16.22 21.54 -3.31
C HIS A 282 15.46 22.21 -4.44
N GLY A 283 15.13 23.47 -4.26
CA GLY A 283 14.29 24.24 -5.17
C GLY A 283 12.81 24.24 -4.73
N ASN A 284 12.03 25.06 -5.41
CA ASN A 284 10.62 25.27 -5.07
C ASN A 284 9.69 25.16 -6.28
N THR A 285 10.21 24.81 -7.45
CA THR A 285 9.41 24.64 -8.66
C THR A 285 8.71 23.29 -8.69
N LEU A 286 7.65 23.17 -9.49
CA LEU A 286 6.98 21.91 -9.75
C LEU A 286 7.96 20.85 -10.29
N ASN A 287 8.88 21.26 -11.18
CA ASN A 287 9.90 20.37 -11.73
C ASN A 287 10.87 19.87 -10.66
N ASP A 288 11.29 20.73 -9.72
CA ASP A 288 12.14 20.33 -8.59
C ASP A 288 11.45 19.31 -7.69
N TRP A 289 10.18 19.55 -7.40
CA TRP A 289 9.34 18.66 -6.60
C TRP A 289 9.21 17.27 -7.24
N VAL A 290 8.85 17.24 -8.53
CA VAL A 290 8.68 15.99 -9.29
C VAL A 290 10.03 15.25 -9.43
N ARG A 291 11.11 15.97 -9.69
CA ARG A 291 12.45 15.38 -9.78
C ARG A 291 12.82 14.62 -8.52
N GLN A 292 12.78 15.28 -7.37
CA GLN A 292 13.21 14.69 -6.09
C GLN A 292 12.32 13.53 -5.66
N TYR A 293 11.03 13.66 -5.88
CA TYR A 293 10.09 12.56 -5.64
C TYR A 293 10.49 11.30 -6.44
N HIS A 294 10.79 11.45 -7.74
CA HIS A 294 11.17 10.32 -8.59
C HIS A 294 12.58 9.80 -8.25
N GLN A 295 13.49 10.62 -7.79
CA GLN A 295 14.78 10.17 -7.26
C GLN A 295 14.58 9.23 -6.05
N GLY A 296 13.63 9.52 -5.17
CA GLY A 296 13.27 8.62 -4.06
C GLY A 296 12.66 7.30 -4.53
N VAL A 297 11.92 7.30 -5.64
CA VAL A 297 11.34 6.08 -6.22
C VAL A 297 12.39 5.11 -6.77
N ILE A 298 13.53 5.61 -7.26
CA ILE A 298 14.61 4.74 -7.77
C ILE A 298 15.10 3.80 -6.67
N ALA A 299 15.30 4.30 -5.46
CA ALA A 299 15.73 3.48 -4.33
C ALA A 299 14.70 2.39 -3.96
N ILE A 300 13.40 2.69 -4.10
CA ILE A 300 12.34 1.68 -3.93
C ILE A 300 12.46 0.60 -5.02
N ASP A 301 12.63 1.01 -6.28
CA ASP A 301 12.77 0.07 -7.40
C ASP A 301 13.98 -0.86 -7.23
N GLU A 302 15.13 -0.32 -6.83
CA GLU A 302 16.32 -1.11 -6.47
C GLU A 302 16.02 -2.09 -5.34
N GLY A 303 15.35 -1.62 -4.27
CA GLY A 303 14.94 -2.46 -3.14
C GLY A 303 14.03 -3.61 -3.58
N VAL A 304 13.04 -3.33 -4.42
CA VAL A 304 12.17 -4.37 -5.01
C VAL A 304 12.99 -5.37 -5.81
N GLY A 305 13.94 -4.90 -6.62
CA GLY A 305 14.82 -5.77 -7.40
C GLY A 305 15.64 -6.73 -6.52
N ARG A 306 16.23 -6.20 -5.44
CA ARG A 306 17.03 -6.98 -4.48
C ARG A 306 16.16 -8.00 -3.72
N ILE A 307 15.00 -7.61 -3.24
CA ILE A 307 14.05 -8.50 -2.55
C ILE A 307 13.60 -9.63 -3.49
N MET A 308 13.25 -9.31 -4.74
CA MET A 308 12.85 -10.33 -5.70
C MET A 308 13.99 -11.28 -6.07
N ALA A 309 15.23 -10.79 -6.17
CA ALA A 309 16.42 -11.62 -6.41
C ALA A 309 16.67 -12.60 -5.24
N ALA A 310 16.52 -12.15 -3.99
CA ALA A 310 16.63 -13.02 -2.81
C ALA A 310 15.52 -14.09 -2.80
N LEU A 311 14.28 -13.70 -3.16
CA LEU A 311 13.16 -14.64 -3.25
C LEU A 311 13.39 -15.72 -4.33
N ASP A 312 13.97 -15.35 -5.47
CA ASP A 312 14.35 -16.28 -6.54
C ASP A 312 15.51 -17.20 -6.07
N ALA A 313 16.55 -16.63 -5.47
CA ALA A 313 17.72 -17.36 -4.99
C ALA A 313 17.39 -18.39 -3.88
N SER A 314 16.45 -18.07 -2.99
CA SER A 314 15.97 -18.98 -1.95
C SER A 314 15.03 -20.08 -2.46
N GLY A 315 14.69 -20.08 -3.76
CA GLY A 315 13.80 -21.07 -4.38
C GLY A 315 12.33 -20.95 -3.95
N GLN A 316 11.94 -19.85 -3.32
CA GLN A 316 10.59 -19.69 -2.77
C GLN A 316 9.62 -18.96 -3.74
N ARG A 317 10.14 -18.42 -4.87
CA ARG A 317 9.38 -17.59 -5.80
C ARG A 317 8.10 -18.24 -6.30
N GLU A 318 8.14 -19.52 -6.68
CA GLU A 318 7.00 -20.24 -7.26
C GLU A 318 5.84 -20.42 -6.28
N ASN A 319 6.12 -20.45 -4.97
CA ASN A 319 5.08 -20.57 -3.93
C ASN A 319 4.91 -19.27 -3.12
N THR A 320 5.19 -18.11 -3.71
CA THR A 320 5.01 -16.81 -3.05
C THR A 320 4.10 -15.90 -3.86
N LEU A 321 3.02 -15.46 -3.22
CA LEU A 321 2.18 -14.36 -3.69
C LEU A 321 2.90 -13.05 -3.38
N VAL A 322 3.29 -12.31 -4.41
CA VAL A 322 3.91 -10.99 -4.27
C VAL A 322 2.90 -9.93 -4.65
N VAL A 323 2.67 -8.98 -3.76
CA VAL A 323 1.83 -7.80 -3.98
C VAL A 323 2.67 -6.56 -3.75
N PHE A 324 2.74 -5.68 -4.75
CA PHE A 324 3.34 -4.35 -4.67
C PHE A 324 2.24 -3.30 -4.79
N THR A 325 2.15 -2.36 -3.84
CA THR A 325 1.23 -1.23 -3.89
C THR A 325 1.69 -0.08 -3.00
N SER A 326 0.92 1.01 -2.97
CA SER A 326 1.10 2.16 -2.08
C SER A 326 -0.15 2.39 -1.24
N ASP A 327 0.00 3.10 -0.11
CA ASP A 327 -1.13 3.40 0.78
C ASP A 327 -2.15 4.38 0.17
N GLN A 328 -1.75 5.25 -0.77
CA GLN A 328 -2.60 6.08 -1.64
C GLN A 328 -1.80 6.63 -2.82
N GLY A 329 -2.47 7.38 -3.68
CA GLY A 329 -1.83 8.17 -4.74
C GLY A 329 -1.23 9.48 -4.23
N PHE A 330 -0.72 10.30 -5.17
CA PHE A 330 -0.09 11.57 -4.88
C PHE A 330 -0.23 12.54 -6.06
N GLY A 331 -0.69 13.77 -5.81
CA GLY A 331 -0.86 14.82 -6.81
C GLY A 331 0.36 15.76 -6.91
N TRP A 332 0.74 16.10 -8.13
CA TRP A 332 1.77 17.08 -8.44
C TRP A 332 1.17 18.23 -9.25
N GLY A 333 0.37 19.05 -8.60
CA GLY A 333 -0.28 20.20 -9.20
C GLY A 333 -1.67 19.93 -9.80
N GLN A 334 -2.04 18.67 -10.07
CA GLN A 334 -3.40 18.38 -10.54
C GLN A 334 -4.42 18.90 -9.52
N HIS A 335 -5.42 19.61 -10.01
CA HIS A 335 -6.45 20.27 -9.19
C HIS A 335 -5.88 21.24 -8.13
N GLY A 336 -4.64 21.71 -8.32
CA GLY A 336 -3.93 22.55 -7.37
C GLY A 336 -3.30 21.84 -6.19
N PHE A 337 -3.42 20.52 -6.09
CA PHE A 337 -2.83 19.75 -4.98
C PHE A 337 -1.34 19.45 -5.18
N ARG A 338 -0.63 19.36 -4.10
CA ARG A 338 0.75 18.88 -4.03
C ARG A 338 0.93 17.74 -3.06
N MET A 339 -0.14 17.00 -2.80
CA MET A 339 -0.16 15.89 -1.84
C MET A 339 -1.33 14.94 -2.16
N LYS A 340 -1.87 14.36 -1.14
CA LYS A 340 -2.98 13.42 -1.05
C LYS A 340 -4.26 14.09 -0.52
N LEU A 341 -5.23 13.32 -0.10
CA LEU A 341 -6.48 13.63 0.59
C LEU A 341 -7.68 13.92 -0.33
N ALA A 342 -7.49 14.55 -1.48
CA ALA A 342 -8.61 14.86 -2.37
C ALA A 342 -9.21 13.60 -3.02
N ALA A 343 -10.46 13.67 -3.47
CA ALA A 343 -11.17 12.52 -4.03
C ALA A 343 -10.78 12.17 -5.48
N TYR A 344 -9.89 12.92 -6.10
CA TYR A 344 -9.53 12.78 -7.53
C TYR A 344 -8.50 11.66 -7.76
N ASP A 345 -8.50 11.08 -8.96
CA ASP A 345 -7.61 9.96 -9.30
C ASP A 345 -6.12 10.27 -9.13
N ALA A 346 -5.72 11.52 -9.39
CA ALA A 346 -4.35 11.96 -9.16
C ALA A 346 -3.86 11.68 -7.73
N THR A 347 -4.74 11.79 -6.74
CA THR A 347 -4.41 11.66 -5.32
C THR A 347 -4.83 10.34 -4.68
N THR A 348 -5.80 9.62 -5.30
CA THR A 348 -6.36 8.39 -4.70
C THR A 348 -5.94 7.11 -5.40
N ARG A 349 -5.52 7.18 -6.67
CA ARG A 349 -5.11 6.01 -7.45
C ARG A 349 -3.67 5.62 -7.15
N SER A 350 -3.48 4.39 -6.68
CA SER A 350 -2.19 3.81 -6.32
C SER A 350 -1.68 2.85 -7.41
N PRO A 351 -0.37 2.59 -7.53
CA PRO A 351 0.10 1.44 -8.27
C PRO A 351 -0.35 0.16 -7.56
N MET A 352 -0.68 -0.88 -8.30
CA MET A 352 -0.90 -2.23 -7.76
C MET A 352 -0.48 -3.27 -8.77
N ILE A 353 0.43 -4.14 -8.35
CA ILE A 353 0.97 -5.24 -9.16
C ILE A 353 0.92 -6.51 -8.31
N VAL A 354 0.38 -7.59 -8.86
CA VAL A 354 0.25 -8.87 -8.18
C VAL A 354 0.88 -9.96 -9.04
N SER A 355 1.75 -10.77 -8.44
CA SER A 355 2.46 -11.82 -9.17
C SER A 355 2.61 -13.08 -8.33
N MET A 356 2.23 -14.21 -8.91
CA MET A 356 2.53 -15.56 -8.41
C MET A 356 2.65 -16.49 -9.62
N PRO A 357 3.84 -17.05 -9.91
CA PRO A 357 4.03 -17.93 -11.05
C PRO A 357 3.05 -19.11 -11.02
N GLY A 358 2.55 -19.49 -12.21
CA GLY A 358 1.60 -20.59 -12.33
C GLY A 358 0.16 -20.31 -11.85
N ARG A 359 -0.06 -19.31 -10.97
CA ARG A 359 -1.40 -18.98 -10.45
C ARG A 359 -1.96 -17.67 -10.99
N ILE A 360 -1.11 -16.72 -11.37
CA ILE A 360 -1.50 -15.41 -11.91
C ILE A 360 -0.91 -15.27 -13.31
N PRO A 361 -1.72 -14.91 -14.33
CA PRO A 361 -1.25 -14.77 -15.70
C PRO A 361 -0.25 -13.63 -15.84
N LYS A 362 0.84 -13.89 -16.57
CA LYS A 362 1.92 -12.91 -16.84
C LYS A 362 1.48 -11.86 -17.86
N LYS A 363 2.10 -10.66 -17.78
CA LYS A 363 1.90 -9.54 -18.74
C LYS A 363 0.43 -9.14 -18.89
N THR A 364 -0.32 -9.21 -17.81
CA THR A 364 -1.77 -8.98 -17.82
C THR A 364 -2.11 -7.64 -17.17
N VAL A 365 -3.15 -7.00 -17.68
CA VAL A 365 -3.69 -5.75 -17.13
C VAL A 365 -5.14 -5.97 -16.73
N CYS A 366 -5.45 -5.69 -15.47
CA CYS A 366 -6.81 -5.62 -14.96
C CYS A 366 -7.26 -4.16 -14.95
N LYS A 367 -8.37 -3.85 -15.62
CA LYS A 367 -8.97 -2.51 -15.66
C LYS A 367 -10.11 -2.33 -14.67
N THR A 368 -10.54 -3.42 -14.05
CA THR A 368 -11.58 -3.40 -13.03
C THR A 368 -11.09 -2.65 -11.79
N PRO A 369 -11.85 -1.66 -11.30
CA PRO A 369 -11.51 -0.97 -10.07
C PRO A 369 -11.49 -1.93 -8.87
N VAL A 370 -10.48 -1.77 -8.00
CA VAL A 370 -10.34 -2.53 -6.75
C VAL A 370 -9.97 -1.60 -5.60
N ALA A 371 -10.35 -1.98 -4.38
CA ALA A 371 -10.12 -1.21 -3.16
C ALA A 371 -9.01 -1.81 -2.29
N GLY A 372 -8.39 -0.99 -1.42
CA GLY A 372 -7.41 -1.49 -0.46
C GLY A 372 -7.98 -2.52 0.51
N VAL A 373 -9.24 -2.39 0.90
CA VAL A 373 -9.93 -3.36 1.76
C VAL A 373 -10.10 -4.75 1.11
N ASP A 374 -9.95 -4.88 -0.22
CA ASP A 374 -10.03 -6.16 -0.95
C ASP A 374 -8.75 -7.01 -0.77
N ILE A 375 -7.66 -6.41 -0.31
CA ILE A 375 -6.36 -7.09 -0.18
C ILE A 375 -6.43 -8.17 0.89
N ALA A 376 -6.96 -7.86 2.07
CA ALA A 376 -7.03 -8.82 3.17
C ALA A 376 -7.88 -10.07 2.81
N PRO A 377 -9.14 -9.96 2.34
CA PRO A 377 -9.91 -11.13 1.91
C PRO A 377 -9.19 -11.97 0.84
N THR A 378 -8.45 -11.31 -0.05
CA THR A 378 -7.66 -11.99 -1.08
C THR A 378 -6.52 -12.81 -0.48
N PHE A 379 -5.82 -12.27 0.52
CA PHE A 379 -4.77 -13.02 1.23
C PHE A 379 -5.34 -14.25 1.94
N PHE A 380 -6.49 -14.11 2.61
CA PHE A 380 -7.20 -15.23 3.23
C PHE A 380 -7.57 -16.32 2.21
N SER A 381 -8.09 -15.93 1.06
CA SER A 381 -8.43 -16.84 -0.05
C SER A 381 -7.20 -17.60 -0.56
N PHE A 382 -6.06 -16.92 -0.76
CA PHE A 382 -4.83 -17.56 -1.22
C PHE A 382 -4.23 -18.50 -0.16
N ALA A 383 -4.34 -18.13 1.11
CA ALA A 383 -3.87 -18.94 2.26
C ALA A 383 -4.78 -20.13 2.57
N GLY A 384 -6.02 -20.15 2.06
CA GLY A 384 -7.01 -21.16 2.39
C GLY A 384 -7.52 -21.03 3.83
N ILE A 385 -7.49 -19.83 4.40
CA ILE A 385 -7.96 -19.51 5.75
C ILE A 385 -9.32 -18.82 5.64
N GLU A 386 -10.29 -19.24 6.46
CA GLU A 386 -11.60 -18.57 6.52
C GLU A 386 -11.47 -17.15 7.10
N LEU A 387 -12.32 -16.25 6.62
CA LEU A 387 -12.37 -14.87 7.15
C LEU A 387 -12.83 -14.91 8.61
N PRO A 388 -12.07 -14.31 9.53
CA PRO A 388 -12.40 -14.36 10.96
C PRO A 388 -13.59 -13.47 11.35
N TRP A 389 -13.92 -12.49 10.52
CA TRP A 389 -15.06 -11.58 10.65
C TRP A 389 -15.52 -11.09 9.29
N LYS A 390 -16.68 -10.45 9.23
CA LYS A 390 -17.17 -9.80 8.02
C LYS A 390 -16.33 -8.58 7.72
N MET A 391 -15.58 -8.62 6.62
CA MET A 391 -14.81 -7.49 6.09
C MET A 391 -15.65 -6.70 5.07
N HIS A 392 -15.28 -5.44 4.83
CA HIS A 392 -15.93 -4.61 3.79
C HIS A 392 -15.42 -4.94 2.40
N GLY A 393 -14.20 -5.46 2.30
CA GLY A 393 -13.57 -5.84 1.04
C GLY A 393 -14.05 -7.19 0.50
N HIS A 394 -13.68 -7.46 -0.74
CA HIS A 394 -14.03 -8.68 -1.47
C HIS A 394 -12.77 -9.41 -1.94
N ASP A 395 -12.83 -10.72 -2.03
CA ASP A 395 -11.75 -11.52 -2.60
C ASP A 395 -11.62 -11.26 -4.11
N ILE A 396 -10.52 -10.64 -4.55
CA ILE A 396 -10.22 -10.38 -5.97
C ILE A 396 -9.50 -11.55 -6.65
N SER A 397 -9.34 -12.71 -6.02
CA SER A 397 -8.71 -13.88 -6.65
C SER A 397 -9.37 -14.31 -7.97
N PRO A 398 -10.69 -14.14 -8.19
CA PRO A 398 -11.29 -14.37 -9.50
C PRO A 398 -10.76 -13.43 -10.59
N LEU A 399 -10.53 -12.15 -10.28
CA LEU A 399 -9.92 -11.18 -11.19
C LEU A 399 -8.45 -11.52 -11.45
N LEU A 400 -7.72 -11.98 -10.43
CA LEU A 400 -6.34 -12.40 -10.55
C LEU A 400 -6.18 -13.64 -11.45
N LYS A 401 -7.17 -14.51 -11.53
CA LYS A 401 -7.21 -15.64 -12.47
C LYS A 401 -7.62 -15.21 -13.87
N ASN A 402 -8.61 -14.34 -13.98
CA ASN A 402 -9.12 -13.82 -15.25
C ASN A 402 -9.57 -12.36 -15.10
N PRO A 403 -8.82 -11.37 -15.62
CA PRO A 403 -9.13 -9.94 -15.47
C PRO A 403 -10.42 -9.49 -16.17
N LYS A 404 -11.06 -10.38 -16.94
CA LYS A 404 -12.35 -10.14 -17.59
C LYS A 404 -13.54 -10.72 -16.81
N THR A 405 -13.29 -11.30 -15.65
CA THR A 405 -14.36 -11.78 -14.76
C THR A 405 -15.34 -10.65 -14.46
N LYS A 406 -16.63 -10.94 -14.54
CA LYS A 406 -17.67 -9.99 -14.14
C LYS A 406 -17.47 -9.63 -12.68
N TRP A 407 -17.44 -8.34 -12.39
CA TRP A 407 -17.19 -7.79 -11.08
C TRP A 407 -18.21 -6.70 -10.77
N ASP A 408 -19.10 -6.98 -9.85
CA ASP A 408 -20.25 -6.12 -9.52
C ASP A 408 -20.04 -5.42 -8.16
N HIS A 409 -18.79 -5.16 -7.78
CA HIS A 409 -18.44 -4.49 -6.53
C HIS A 409 -17.77 -3.14 -6.85
N PRO A 410 -18.53 -2.03 -6.77
CA PRO A 410 -17.95 -0.70 -6.95
C PRO A 410 -16.99 -0.37 -5.80
N VAL A 411 -15.97 0.44 -6.09
CA VAL A 411 -15.04 0.90 -5.07
C VAL A 411 -15.61 2.09 -4.34
N LEU A 412 -15.83 1.95 -3.05
CA LEU A 412 -16.12 3.03 -2.13
C LEU A 412 -14.82 3.54 -1.50
N GLN A 413 -14.62 4.86 -1.52
CA GLN A 413 -13.58 5.53 -0.73
C GLN A 413 -14.21 6.63 0.12
N THR A 414 -13.65 6.86 1.29
CA THR A 414 -14.10 7.89 2.21
C THR A 414 -12.92 8.61 2.84
N LEU A 415 -13.03 9.92 2.98
CA LEU A 415 -12.17 10.70 3.85
C LEU A 415 -13.02 11.23 5.00
N THR A 416 -12.73 10.79 6.21
CA THR A 416 -13.38 11.28 7.43
C THR A 416 -12.38 11.96 8.36
N GLY A 417 -11.35 12.57 7.77
CA GLY A 417 -10.29 13.26 8.51
C GLY A 417 -9.63 12.33 9.53
N ARG A 418 -9.64 12.72 10.79
CA ARG A 418 -9.07 11.96 11.92
C ARG A 418 -10.08 11.07 12.64
N SER A 419 -11.33 11.02 12.19
CA SER A 419 -12.41 10.27 12.82
C SER A 419 -12.51 8.85 12.29
N TYR A 420 -12.79 7.90 13.17
CA TYR A 420 -12.89 6.48 12.89
C TYR A 420 -14.17 5.88 13.50
N GLY A 421 -14.64 4.79 12.92
CA GLY A 421 -15.74 4.02 13.46
C GLY A 421 -16.96 4.89 13.76
N LYS A 422 -17.55 4.73 14.95
CA LYS A 422 -18.74 5.48 15.39
C LYS A 422 -18.58 7.01 15.41
N ASP A 423 -17.35 7.52 15.47
CA ASP A 423 -17.12 8.97 15.43
C ASP A 423 -17.38 9.55 14.04
N THR A 424 -17.69 8.70 13.06
CA THR A 424 -18.10 9.07 11.70
C THR A 424 -19.60 8.96 11.44
N ASP A 425 -20.40 8.54 12.43
CA ASP A 425 -21.85 8.38 12.29
C ASP A 425 -22.58 9.72 12.06
N THR A 426 -21.94 10.81 12.46
CA THR A 426 -22.44 12.17 12.22
C THR A 426 -21.37 13.03 11.61
N ILE A 427 -21.76 13.85 10.61
CA ILE A 427 -20.85 14.82 10.01
C ILE A 427 -20.66 15.98 10.97
N PRO A 428 -19.42 16.28 11.43
CA PRO A 428 -19.17 17.38 12.33
C PRO A 428 -19.53 18.73 11.67
N ASN A 429 -20.14 19.63 12.44
CA ASN A 429 -20.34 21.01 12.00
C ASN A 429 -19.05 21.84 12.08
N ASP A 430 -18.13 21.44 12.96
CA ASP A 430 -16.84 22.11 13.16
C ASP A 430 -15.88 21.81 12.00
N PRO A 431 -15.43 22.81 11.23
CA PRO A 431 -14.45 22.63 10.16
C PRO A 431 -13.11 22.07 10.65
N GLU A 432 -12.68 22.34 11.89
CA GLU A 432 -11.41 21.81 12.42
C GLU A 432 -11.44 20.28 12.56
N ILE A 433 -12.62 19.70 12.79
CA ILE A 433 -12.82 18.25 12.83
C ILE A 433 -13.15 17.70 11.45
N ARG A 434 -14.01 18.41 10.69
CA ARG A 434 -14.50 17.96 9.38
C ARG A 434 -13.43 18.06 8.30
N ASP A 435 -12.51 19.01 8.38
CA ASP A 435 -11.52 19.25 7.34
C ASP A 435 -10.13 18.71 7.77
N LEU A 436 -9.39 18.21 6.79
CA LEU A 436 -8.00 17.83 6.97
C LEU A 436 -7.14 18.54 5.92
N ASN A 437 -6.29 19.47 6.36
CA ASN A 437 -5.44 20.30 5.49
C ASN A 437 -6.23 21.04 4.40
N GLY A 438 -7.42 21.56 4.73
CA GLY A 438 -8.31 22.27 3.82
C GLY A 438 -9.14 21.36 2.90
N VAL A 439 -9.07 20.05 3.07
CA VAL A 439 -9.90 19.08 2.36
C VAL A 439 -11.01 18.59 3.30
N PRO A 440 -12.27 18.90 3.01
CA PRO A 440 -13.40 18.47 3.83
C PRO A 440 -13.66 16.97 3.69
N TRP A 441 -14.46 16.42 4.59
CA TRP A 441 -14.91 15.04 4.46
C TRP A 441 -15.65 14.83 3.14
N TRP A 442 -15.37 13.67 2.53
CA TRP A 442 -16.02 13.28 1.28
C TRP A 442 -16.22 11.76 1.20
N VAL A 443 -17.14 11.37 0.33
CA VAL A 443 -17.30 10.00 -0.15
C VAL A 443 -17.16 9.98 -1.65
N SER A 444 -16.60 8.91 -2.19
CA SER A 444 -16.60 8.67 -3.63
C SER A 444 -16.91 7.22 -3.96
N LEU A 445 -17.57 7.03 -5.11
CA LEU A 445 -17.90 5.72 -5.65
C LEU A 445 -17.32 5.60 -7.06
N ARG A 446 -16.56 4.55 -7.30
CA ARG A 446 -15.95 4.23 -8.59
C ARG A 446 -16.57 2.95 -9.15
N GLU A 447 -17.28 3.05 -10.26
CA GLU A 447 -17.87 1.92 -10.97
C GLU A 447 -17.59 2.01 -12.48
N GLY A 448 -17.02 0.95 -13.04
CA GLY A 448 -16.61 0.93 -14.44
C GLY A 448 -15.72 2.12 -14.81
N ASN A 449 -16.17 3.04 -15.66
CA ASN A 449 -15.45 4.27 -16.02
C ASN A 449 -15.94 5.51 -15.26
N TYR A 450 -16.98 5.39 -14.44
CA TYR A 450 -17.58 6.53 -13.76
C TYR A 450 -17.07 6.64 -12.34
N LYS A 451 -16.82 7.88 -11.93
CA LYS A 451 -16.48 8.23 -10.55
C LYS A 451 -17.42 9.33 -10.07
N TYR A 452 -18.19 9.01 -9.05
CA TYR A 452 -19.03 9.96 -8.33
C TYR A 452 -18.30 10.43 -7.09
N ILE A 453 -18.36 11.72 -6.80
CA ILE A 453 -17.78 12.35 -5.62
C ILE A 453 -18.82 13.23 -4.94
N ARG A 454 -18.95 13.08 -3.64
CA ARG A 454 -19.77 13.94 -2.80
C ARG A 454 -18.94 14.47 -1.64
N THR A 455 -18.73 15.77 -1.63
CA THR A 455 -18.20 16.49 -0.47
C THR A 455 -19.28 16.58 0.60
N LEU A 456 -18.93 16.22 1.84
CA LEU A 456 -19.88 16.20 2.96
C LEU A 456 -19.98 17.58 3.63
N VAL A 457 -20.22 18.60 2.82
CA VAL A 457 -20.44 20.01 3.20
C VAL A 457 -21.75 20.46 2.58
N VAL A 458 -22.53 21.20 3.34
CA VAL A 458 -23.83 21.72 2.87
C VAL A 458 -23.61 22.67 1.70
N ASN A 459 -24.44 22.54 0.65
CA ASN A 459 -24.44 23.34 -0.57
C ASN A 459 -23.22 23.18 -1.51
N GLU A 460 -22.30 22.24 -1.23
CA GLU A 460 -21.28 21.90 -2.23
C GLU A 460 -21.90 21.00 -3.32
N PRO A 461 -21.53 21.20 -4.60
CA PRO A 461 -22.04 20.38 -5.69
C PRO A 461 -21.53 18.93 -5.60
N GLU A 462 -22.37 18.01 -6.08
CA GLU A 462 -21.96 16.64 -6.36
C GLU A 462 -21.27 16.58 -7.72
N GLU A 463 -20.28 15.71 -7.87
CA GLU A 463 -19.46 15.61 -9.07
C GLU A 463 -19.59 14.20 -9.68
N LEU A 464 -19.69 14.11 -11.01
CA LEU A 464 -19.69 12.83 -11.74
C LEU A 464 -18.75 12.93 -12.95
N TYR A 465 -17.75 12.04 -12.98
CA TYR A 465 -16.73 11.99 -14.03
C TYR A 465 -16.83 10.71 -14.86
N ASP A 466 -16.66 10.83 -16.18
CA ASP A 466 -16.33 9.71 -17.07
C ASP A 466 -14.81 9.69 -17.27
N LEU A 467 -14.10 8.94 -16.43
CA LEU A 467 -12.63 8.86 -16.41
C LEU A 467 -12.02 8.25 -17.69
N LYS A 468 -12.83 7.83 -18.65
CA LYS A 468 -12.36 7.49 -20.00
C LYS A 468 -12.19 8.72 -20.87
N ARG A 469 -13.00 9.76 -20.63
CA ARG A 469 -13.01 11.03 -21.40
C ARG A 469 -12.30 12.14 -20.66
N ASP A 470 -12.37 12.09 -19.35
CA ASP A 470 -11.81 13.08 -18.42
C ASP A 470 -11.10 12.30 -17.29
N PRO A 471 -9.84 11.89 -17.50
CA PRO A 471 -9.11 11.01 -16.60
C PRO A 471 -8.55 11.72 -15.36
N ASP A 472 -8.56 13.07 -15.32
CA ASP A 472 -8.01 13.91 -14.24
C ASP A 472 -9.07 14.59 -13.41
#